data_a61ef9d740ee35ac13cc44f9c4b5fe01
#
_entry.id   a61ef9d740ee35ac13cc44f9c4b5fe01
#
_cell.length_a   1.000
_cell.length_b   1.000
_cell.length_c   1.000
_cell.angle_alpha   90.00
_cell.angle_beta   90.00
_cell.angle_gamma   90.00
#
_symmetry.space_group_name_H-M   'P 1'
#
loop_
_entity.id
_entity.type
_entity.pdbx_description
1 polymer ?
#
loop_
_entity_poly.entity_id
_entity_poly.type
_entity_poly.pdbx_seq_one_letter_code
_entity_poly.pdbx_strand_id
1 'polypeptide(L)'
;MPTYDLGLEHVSLAFATKNIFTDVTQGVFEGDRIGIVGKNGDGKSTLLHLFKGTQEPDSGRVTMRNGLTFGMLDQRDPLDDNATVREAALEGREDYEWAAETRSREIVEALLGGISLDAKIGSLSGGQRRRADLARLLLKDWDILALDEPTNHLDVVTIHWLAEHLKNRWPSGQGALLLVTHDRWFLDEVCESMWEVHDGVIDPFEGGYSAYMLQRVERDRQADVRETKRRNLARKELAWLTRGARARSTKQKFHVKAARELIADVPPVRNTLELKQMATSRLGKQVVDLIDVTQIFEHAQGEADIDPDVAEMEHRLPAWTWCRPCMPSRRRTVPSRWPSTI
;
A
#
# COMPACT_ATOMS: atom_id res chain seq x y z
N MET A 1 25.66 16.26 -6.18
CA MET A 1 24.22 16.48 -6.17
C MET A 1 23.59 15.23 -6.71
N PRO A 2 22.53 14.67 -6.13
CA PRO A 2 21.85 13.51 -6.68
C PRO A 2 21.38 13.83 -8.10
N THR A 3 21.50 12.86 -8.99
CA THR A 3 21.10 13.00 -10.38
C THR A 3 19.62 12.70 -10.49
N TYR A 4 18.87 13.57 -11.13
CA TYR A 4 17.43 13.40 -11.36
C TYR A 4 17.22 12.34 -12.45
N ASP A 5 16.55 11.25 -12.09
CA ASP A 5 16.35 10.11 -12.99
C ASP A 5 14.98 10.12 -13.66
N LEU A 6 13.93 10.43 -12.87
CA LEU A 6 12.55 10.33 -13.31
C LEU A 6 11.72 11.40 -12.62
N GLY A 7 10.76 12.03 -13.30
CA GLY A 7 9.94 13.03 -12.68
C GLY A 7 8.62 13.31 -13.34
N LEU A 8 7.73 13.83 -12.53
CA LEU A 8 6.45 14.41 -12.91
C LEU A 8 6.55 15.92 -12.82
N GLU A 9 6.14 16.65 -13.85
CA GLU A 9 6.10 18.10 -13.88
C GLU A 9 4.67 18.55 -14.17
N HIS A 10 4.01 19.14 -13.18
CA HIS A 10 2.65 19.66 -13.27
C HIS A 10 1.64 18.66 -13.84
N VAL A 11 1.77 17.38 -13.44
CA VAL A 11 0.96 16.31 -13.96
C VAL A 11 -0.44 16.34 -13.34
N SER A 12 -1.45 16.32 -14.21
CA SER A 12 -2.84 16.08 -13.83
C SER A 12 -3.39 14.90 -14.63
N LEU A 13 -4.19 14.08 -13.97
CA LEU A 13 -4.84 12.92 -14.58
C LEU A 13 -6.20 12.69 -13.93
N ALA A 14 -7.23 12.53 -14.77
CA ALA A 14 -8.58 12.21 -14.35
C ALA A 14 -9.13 11.00 -15.11
N PHE A 15 -9.81 10.12 -14.43
CA PHE A 15 -10.68 9.13 -15.07
C PHE A 15 -12.13 9.59 -14.92
N ALA A 16 -12.95 9.32 -15.91
CA ALA A 16 -14.34 9.78 -16.13
C ALA A 16 -15.11 10.38 -14.90
N THR A 17 -14.90 9.86 -13.70
CA THR A 17 -15.64 10.25 -12.49
C THR A 17 -14.74 10.69 -11.33
N LYS A 18 -13.42 10.55 -11.45
CA LYS A 18 -12.47 10.83 -10.35
C LYS A 18 -11.19 11.47 -10.86
N ASN A 19 -10.84 12.62 -10.30
CA ASN A 19 -9.48 13.16 -10.43
C ASN A 19 -8.52 12.29 -9.62
N ILE A 20 -7.51 11.76 -10.29
CA ILE A 20 -6.48 10.92 -9.66
C ILE A 20 -5.31 11.77 -9.22
N PHE A 21 -4.85 12.68 -10.08
CA PHE A 21 -3.79 13.63 -9.78
C PHE A 21 -4.19 15.04 -10.22
N THR A 22 -3.76 16.04 -9.44
CA THR A 22 -4.03 17.45 -9.69
C THR A 22 -2.75 18.23 -9.49
N ASP A 23 -2.13 18.66 -10.58
CA ASP A 23 -0.93 19.51 -10.58
C ASP A 23 0.24 18.93 -9.75
N VAL A 24 0.54 17.63 -9.93
CA VAL A 24 1.57 16.94 -9.18
C VAL A 24 2.94 17.19 -9.80
N THR A 25 3.89 17.60 -8.96
CA THR A 25 5.30 17.72 -9.31
C THR A 25 6.13 16.95 -8.31
N GLN A 26 6.78 15.86 -8.77
CA GLN A 26 7.59 14.98 -7.94
C GLN A 26 8.74 14.39 -8.75
N GLY A 27 9.88 14.13 -8.10
CA GLY A 27 11.06 13.56 -8.72
C GLY A 27 11.63 12.38 -7.97
N VAL A 28 12.14 11.41 -8.72
CA VAL A 28 12.91 10.26 -8.25
C VAL A 28 14.36 10.49 -8.61
N PHE A 29 15.24 10.36 -7.64
CA PHE A 29 16.67 10.56 -7.81
C PHE A 29 17.41 9.22 -7.73
N GLU A 30 18.60 9.23 -8.29
CA GLU A 30 19.51 8.09 -8.17
C GLU A 30 19.79 7.79 -6.69
N GLY A 31 19.62 6.53 -6.30
CA GLY A 31 19.76 6.08 -4.92
C GLY A 31 18.47 6.06 -4.11
N ASP A 32 17.36 6.59 -4.62
CA ASP A 32 16.10 6.65 -3.88
C ASP A 32 15.49 5.27 -3.62
N ARG A 33 14.95 5.09 -2.41
CA ARG A 33 14.17 3.92 -1.96
C ARG A 33 12.84 4.41 -1.42
N ILE A 34 11.83 4.50 -2.30
CA ILE A 34 10.56 5.19 -2.04
C ILE A 34 9.45 4.18 -1.83
N GLY A 35 8.82 4.21 -0.65
CA GLY A 35 7.57 3.50 -0.39
C GLY A 35 6.37 4.36 -0.73
N ILE A 36 5.45 3.87 -1.54
CA ILE A 36 4.24 4.58 -1.95
C ILE A 36 3.05 4.04 -1.17
N VAL A 37 2.41 4.90 -0.39
CA VAL A 37 1.28 4.55 0.48
C VAL A 37 0.06 5.41 0.16
N GLY A 38 -1.12 4.95 0.54
CA GLY A 38 -2.38 5.64 0.31
C GLY A 38 -3.55 4.66 0.29
N LYS A 39 -4.77 5.16 0.24
CA LYS A 39 -5.96 4.30 0.18
C LYS A 39 -6.07 3.58 -1.16
N ASN A 40 -6.85 2.49 -1.19
CA ASN A 40 -7.14 1.82 -2.46
C ASN A 40 -7.93 2.77 -3.37
N GLY A 41 -7.50 2.86 -4.63
CA GLY A 41 -8.08 3.75 -5.63
C GLY A 41 -7.57 5.20 -5.58
N ASP A 42 -6.56 5.55 -4.77
CA ASP A 42 -5.96 6.91 -4.77
C ASP A 42 -4.92 7.10 -5.88
N GLY A 43 -4.63 6.05 -6.67
CA GLY A 43 -3.79 6.19 -7.86
C GLY A 43 -2.36 5.68 -7.71
N LYS A 44 -2.04 4.85 -6.69
CA LYS A 44 -0.68 4.30 -6.48
C LYS A 44 -0.16 3.54 -7.70
N SER A 45 -0.91 2.56 -8.20
CA SER A 45 -0.55 1.82 -9.42
C SER A 45 -0.54 2.72 -10.65
N THR A 46 -1.47 3.67 -10.73
CA THR A 46 -1.53 4.66 -11.82
C THR A 46 -0.27 5.53 -11.85
N LEU A 47 0.28 5.88 -10.68
CA LEU A 47 1.54 6.60 -10.57
C LEU A 47 2.70 5.80 -11.19
N LEU A 48 2.77 4.49 -10.89
CA LEU A 48 3.79 3.62 -11.50
C LEU A 48 3.61 3.50 -13.01
N HIS A 49 2.38 3.46 -13.51
CA HIS A 49 2.09 3.44 -14.95
C HIS A 49 2.43 4.75 -15.65
N LEU A 50 2.25 5.91 -15.00
CA LEU A 50 2.73 7.21 -15.50
C LEU A 50 4.25 7.21 -15.64
N PHE A 51 4.98 6.74 -14.63
CA PHE A 51 6.43 6.64 -14.66
C PHE A 51 6.93 5.67 -15.73
N LYS A 52 6.25 4.55 -15.92
CA LYS A 52 6.56 3.59 -17.00
C LYS A 52 6.24 4.14 -18.41
N GLY A 53 5.44 5.21 -18.51
CA GLY A 53 4.96 5.75 -19.79
C GLY A 53 3.84 4.92 -20.45
N THR A 54 3.21 3.99 -19.72
CA THR A 54 2.06 3.22 -20.21
C THR A 54 0.73 3.95 -20.01
N GLN A 55 0.73 4.96 -19.16
CA GLN A 55 -0.38 5.90 -18.96
C GLN A 55 0.11 7.30 -19.30
N GLU A 56 -0.60 8.00 -20.19
CA GLU A 56 -0.34 9.40 -20.49
C GLU A 56 -1.11 10.31 -19.52
N PRO A 57 -0.51 11.42 -19.06
CA PRO A 57 -1.22 12.42 -18.26
C PRO A 57 -2.13 13.28 -19.13
N ASP A 58 -3.22 13.83 -18.55
CA ASP A 58 -4.09 14.80 -19.26
C ASP A 58 -3.40 16.15 -19.44
N SER A 59 -2.53 16.52 -18.50
CA SER A 59 -1.69 17.72 -18.58
C SER A 59 -0.39 17.51 -17.82
N GLY A 60 0.60 18.37 -18.09
CA GLY A 60 1.96 18.24 -17.58
C GLY A 60 2.79 17.27 -18.40
N ARG A 61 3.89 16.82 -17.84
CA ARG A 61 4.78 15.86 -18.52
C ARG A 61 5.49 14.94 -17.54
N VAL A 62 5.79 13.74 -18.03
CA VAL A 62 6.68 12.79 -17.36
C VAL A 62 8.04 12.89 -18.05
N THR A 63 9.09 13.06 -17.27
CA THR A 63 10.47 13.16 -17.77
C THR A 63 11.29 12.01 -17.20
N MET A 64 12.08 11.36 -18.06
CA MET A 64 13.01 10.32 -17.68
C MET A 64 14.37 10.61 -18.33
N ARG A 65 15.44 10.46 -17.59
CA ARG A 65 16.82 10.61 -18.11
C ARG A 65 17.05 9.58 -19.20
N ASN A 66 17.62 10.03 -20.32
CA ASN A 66 17.88 9.15 -21.45
C ASN A 66 18.83 8.01 -21.08
N GLY A 67 18.52 6.83 -21.58
CA GLY A 67 19.33 5.62 -21.39
C GLY A 67 19.06 4.82 -20.12
N LEU A 68 18.15 5.27 -19.25
CA LEU A 68 17.75 4.49 -18.09
C LEU A 68 16.78 3.37 -18.46
N THR A 69 16.96 2.24 -17.79
CA THR A 69 16.09 1.08 -17.87
C THR A 69 15.08 1.09 -16.74
N PHE A 70 13.80 0.84 -17.06
CA PHE A 70 12.70 0.82 -16.08
C PHE A 70 12.05 -0.56 -16.04
N GLY A 71 12.18 -1.25 -14.91
CA GLY A 71 11.51 -2.52 -14.64
C GLY A 71 10.27 -2.31 -13.76
N MET A 72 9.16 -2.98 -14.10
CA MET A 72 7.93 -2.89 -13.31
C MET A 72 7.29 -4.26 -13.12
N LEU A 73 7.01 -4.60 -11.86
CA LEU A 73 6.08 -5.66 -11.48
C LEU A 73 4.69 -5.06 -11.41
N ASP A 74 3.85 -5.42 -12.38
CA ASP A 74 2.45 -4.98 -12.44
C ASP A 74 1.52 -5.93 -11.69
N GLN A 75 0.28 -5.53 -11.43
CA GLN A 75 -0.75 -6.42 -10.87
C GLN A 75 -1.10 -7.58 -11.80
N ARG A 76 -1.02 -7.35 -13.11
CA ARG A 76 -1.17 -8.40 -14.14
C ARG A 76 0.20 -8.75 -14.69
N ASP A 77 0.52 -10.03 -14.67
CA ASP A 77 1.76 -10.52 -15.27
C ASP A 77 1.66 -10.52 -16.82
N PRO A 78 2.78 -10.26 -17.51
CA PRO A 78 2.84 -10.30 -18.97
C PRO A 78 3.22 -11.69 -19.52
N LEU A 79 3.16 -12.75 -18.70
CA LEU A 79 3.66 -14.06 -19.07
C LEU A 79 2.72 -14.77 -20.06
N ASP A 80 3.31 -15.42 -21.08
CA ASP A 80 2.57 -16.25 -22.04
C ASP A 80 2.23 -17.59 -21.42
N ASP A 81 0.95 -17.95 -21.43
CA ASP A 81 0.42 -19.20 -20.89
C ASP A 81 1.02 -20.45 -21.54
N ASN A 82 1.47 -20.35 -22.79
CA ASN A 82 2.05 -21.47 -23.55
C ASN A 82 3.55 -21.66 -23.30
N ALA A 83 4.23 -20.63 -22.82
CA ALA A 83 5.65 -20.68 -22.49
C ALA A 83 5.90 -21.54 -21.26
N THR A 84 7.08 -22.13 -21.16
CA THR A 84 7.56 -22.77 -19.94
C THR A 84 8.06 -21.72 -18.94
N VAL A 85 8.17 -22.11 -17.67
CA VAL A 85 8.76 -21.23 -16.63
C VAL A 85 10.19 -20.85 -17.02
N ARG A 86 10.96 -21.78 -17.59
CA ARG A 86 12.32 -21.54 -18.09
C ARG A 86 12.32 -20.47 -19.16
N GLU A 87 11.46 -20.57 -20.16
CA GLU A 87 11.38 -19.58 -21.24
C GLU A 87 10.91 -18.21 -20.71
N ALA A 88 9.89 -18.19 -19.85
CA ALA A 88 9.28 -16.97 -19.40
C ALA A 88 10.11 -16.20 -18.34
N ALA A 89 10.70 -16.92 -17.36
CA ALA A 89 11.44 -16.30 -16.27
C ALA A 89 12.95 -16.25 -16.50
N LEU A 90 13.53 -17.27 -17.15
CA LEU A 90 14.97 -17.41 -17.36
C LEU A 90 15.41 -17.12 -18.79
N GLU A 91 14.48 -16.70 -19.67
CA GLU A 91 14.76 -16.42 -21.10
C GLU A 91 15.36 -17.64 -21.83
N GLY A 92 14.97 -18.85 -21.42
CA GLY A 92 15.45 -20.10 -21.98
C GLY A 92 16.88 -20.50 -21.56
N ARG A 93 17.49 -19.80 -20.59
CA ARG A 93 18.83 -20.12 -20.09
C ARG A 93 18.87 -21.54 -19.51
N GLU A 94 19.93 -22.28 -19.84
CA GLU A 94 20.17 -23.61 -19.29
C GLU A 94 20.60 -23.55 -17.81
N ASP A 95 20.43 -24.67 -17.10
CA ASP A 95 20.68 -24.71 -15.65
C ASP A 95 22.11 -24.33 -15.27
N TYR A 96 23.10 -24.73 -16.10
CA TYR A 96 24.51 -24.39 -15.85
C TYR A 96 24.80 -22.88 -16.03
N GLU A 97 24.02 -22.15 -16.83
CA GLU A 97 24.23 -20.74 -17.08
C GLU A 97 23.76 -19.87 -15.90
N TRP A 98 22.51 -20.04 -15.45
CA TRP A 98 22.00 -19.27 -14.33
C TRP A 98 22.52 -19.74 -12.98
N ALA A 99 22.83 -21.06 -12.81
CA ALA A 99 23.37 -21.59 -11.56
C ALA A 99 24.85 -21.20 -11.33
N ALA A 100 25.58 -20.84 -12.37
CA ALA A 100 26.94 -20.31 -12.24
C ALA A 100 26.99 -18.93 -11.59
N GLU A 101 25.93 -18.13 -11.76
CA GLU A 101 25.80 -16.78 -11.20
C GLU A 101 25.11 -16.85 -9.84
N THR A 102 25.82 -16.42 -8.78
CA THR A 102 25.29 -16.51 -7.40
C THR A 102 23.94 -15.80 -7.23
N ARG A 103 23.81 -14.59 -7.79
CA ARG A 103 22.58 -13.80 -7.69
C ARG A 103 21.40 -14.50 -8.40
N SER A 104 21.62 -14.99 -9.60
CA SER A 104 20.56 -15.72 -10.35
C SER A 104 20.14 -17.00 -9.63
N ARG A 105 21.09 -17.73 -9.06
CA ARG A 105 20.81 -18.93 -8.28
C ARG A 105 19.94 -18.62 -7.05
N GLU A 106 20.29 -17.60 -6.26
CA GLU A 106 19.54 -17.17 -5.09
C GLU A 106 18.10 -16.77 -5.46
N ILE A 107 17.91 -16.04 -6.56
CA ILE A 107 16.58 -15.64 -7.05
C ILE A 107 15.75 -16.87 -7.45
N VAL A 108 16.34 -17.79 -8.21
CA VAL A 108 15.66 -19.01 -8.67
C VAL A 108 15.29 -19.91 -7.47
N GLU A 109 16.21 -20.13 -6.54
CA GLU A 109 15.96 -20.93 -5.35
C GLU A 109 14.86 -20.33 -4.47
N ALA A 110 14.88 -19.02 -4.25
CA ALA A 110 13.91 -18.34 -3.38
C ALA A 110 12.50 -18.24 -4.01
N LEU A 111 12.42 -17.95 -5.30
CA LEU A 111 11.13 -17.65 -5.95
C LEU A 111 10.57 -18.81 -6.75
N LEU A 112 11.42 -19.62 -7.38
CA LEU A 112 11.02 -20.75 -8.23
C LEU A 112 11.24 -22.11 -7.55
N GLY A 113 11.75 -22.13 -6.32
CA GLY A 113 11.87 -23.35 -5.54
C GLY A 113 10.53 -24.10 -5.45
N GLY A 114 10.53 -25.41 -5.80
CA GLY A 114 9.32 -26.24 -5.86
C GLY A 114 8.43 -26.04 -7.08
N ILE A 115 8.83 -25.23 -8.06
CA ILE A 115 8.15 -25.07 -9.36
C ILE A 115 9.03 -25.74 -10.42
N SER A 116 8.47 -26.68 -11.22
CA SER A 116 9.20 -27.24 -12.35
C SER A 116 9.46 -26.18 -13.40
N LEU A 117 10.72 -25.99 -13.81
CA LEU A 117 11.10 -25.04 -14.85
C LEU A 117 10.53 -25.40 -16.23
N ASP A 118 10.19 -26.66 -16.45
CA ASP A 118 9.59 -27.14 -17.70
C ASP A 118 8.04 -27.08 -17.67
N ALA A 119 7.45 -26.70 -16.53
CA ALA A 119 6.00 -26.52 -16.43
C ALA A 119 5.55 -25.32 -17.26
N LYS A 120 4.39 -25.43 -17.92
CA LYS A 120 3.78 -24.31 -18.64
C LYS A 120 3.22 -23.28 -17.67
N ILE A 121 3.40 -21.98 -17.99
CA ILE A 121 2.88 -20.87 -17.20
C ILE A 121 1.36 -20.98 -16.97
N GLY A 122 0.60 -21.40 -17.99
CA GLY A 122 -0.85 -21.58 -17.89
C GLY A 122 -1.29 -22.68 -16.92
N SER A 123 -0.39 -23.60 -16.51
CA SER A 123 -0.69 -24.64 -15.53
C SER A 123 -0.38 -24.23 -14.08
N LEU A 124 0.25 -23.07 -13.89
CA LEU A 124 0.65 -22.60 -12.57
C LEU A 124 -0.53 -21.99 -11.80
N SER A 125 -0.50 -22.13 -10.48
CA SER A 125 -1.38 -21.34 -9.62
C SER A 125 -1.05 -19.84 -9.73
N GLY A 126 -2.01 -18.96 -9.41
CA GLY A 126 -1.79 -17.51 -9.46
C GLY A 126 -0.58 -17.05 -8.64
N GLY A 127 -0.34 -17.69 -7.49
CA GLY A 127 0.84 -17.38 -6.66
C GLY A 127 2.15 -17.84 -7.29
N GLN A 128 2.19 -19.03 -7.90
CA GLN A 128 3.36 -19.51 -8.61
C GLN A 128 3.67 -18.65 -9.83
N ARG A 129 2.65 -18.26 -10.58
CA ARG A 129 2.74 -17.36 -11.71
C ARG A 129 3.30 -15.98 -11.29
N ARG A 130 2.82 -15.44 -10.16
CA ARG A 130 3.33 -14.20 -9.61
C ARG A 130 4.81 -14.29 -9.22
N ARG A 131 5.22 -15.41 -8.61
CA ARG A 131 6.63 -15.67 -8.27
C ARG A 131 7.51 -15.78 -9.53
N ALA A 132 7.00 -16.40 -10.59
CA ALA A 132 7.72 -16.48 -11.87
C ALA A 132 7.92 -15.12 -12.52
N ASP A 133 6.92 -14.24 -12.50
CA ASP A 133 7.05 -12.87 -13.01
C ASP A 133 8.01 -12.02 -12.17
N LEU A 134 7.96 -12.14 -10.85
CA LEU A 134 8.92 -11.47 -9.97
C LEU A 134 10.34 -11.97 -10.22
N ALA A 135 10.54 -13.29 -10.39
CA ALA A 135 11.86 -13.86 -10.72
C ALA A 135 12.39 -13.31 -12.06
N ARG A 136 11.54 -13.30 -13.11
CA ARG A 136 11.86 -12.73 -14.42
C ARG A 136 12.34 -11.28 -14.30
N LEU A 137 11.66 -10.50 -13.46
CA LEU A 137 11.99 -9.10 -13.25
C LEU A 137 13.30 -8.92 -12.49
N LEU A 138 13.52 -9.70 -11.41
CA LEU A 138 14.71 -9.56 -10.56
C LEU A 138 15.98 -10.11 -11.21
N LEU A 139 15.87 -11.04 -12.16
CA LEU A 139 17.01 -11.58 -12.93
C LEU A 139 17.62 -10.58 -13.91
N LYS A 140 16.91 -9.50 -14.24
CA LYS A 140 17.41 -8.44 -15.10
C LYS A 140 17.97 -7.29 -14.29
N ASP A 141 18.91 -6.56 -14.90
CA ASP A 141 19.39 -5.32 -14.32
C ASP A 141 18.52 -4.15 -14.79
N TRP A 142 18.11 -3.35 -13.80
CA TRP A 142 17.28 -2.17 -13.98
C TRP A 142 17.91 -1.01 -13.23
N ASP A 143 17.91 0.18 -13.86
CA ASP A 143 18.30 1.41 -13.15
C ASP A 143 17.19 1.86 -12.21
N ILE A 144 15.92 1.70 -12.63
CA ILE A 144 14.73 1.97 -11.79
C ILE A 144 13.87 0.73 -11.75
N LEU A 145 13.51 0.30 -10.54
CA LEU A 145 12.64 -0.83 -10.29
C LEU A 145 11.37 -0.39 -9.56
N ALA A 146 10.22 -0.65 -10.16
CA ALA A 146 8.91 -0.39 -9.57
C ALA A 146 8.20 -1.71 -9.25
N LEU A 147 7.76 -1.89 -8.01
CA LEU A 147 7.10 -3.11 -7.56
C LEU A 147 5.71 -2.78 -7.01
N ASP A 148 4.67 -3.29 -7.65
CA ASP A 148 3.29 -3.17 -7.18
C ASP A 148 2.85 -4.45 -6.49
N GLU A 149 2.70 -4.38 -5.15
CA GLU A 149 2.33 -5.48 -4.25
C GLU A 149 3.21 -6.75 -4.44
N PRO A 150 4.55 -6.65 -4.30
CA PRO A 150 5.43 -7.80 -4.52
C PRO A 150 5.34 -8.87 -3.44
N THR A 151 4.85 -8.52 -2.26
CA THR A 151 4.72 -9.43 -1.11
C THR A 151 3.50 -10.34 -1.18
N ASN A 152 2.55 -10.05 -2.08
CA ASN A 152 1.37 -10.87 -2.25
C ASN A 152 1.72 -12.28 -2.72
N HIS A 153 1.14 -13.29 -2.08
CA HIS A 153 1.36 -14.71 -2.35
C HIS A 153 2.78 -15.23 -2.06
N LEU A 154 3.58 -14.49 -1.30
CA LEU A 154 4.87 -14.93 -0.77
C LEU A 154 4.72 -15.37 0.69
N ASP A 155 5.47 -16.38 1.08
CA ASP A 155 5.63 -16.73 2.49
C ASP A 155 6.61 -15.79 3.21
N VAL A 156 6.61 -15.84 4.54
CA VAL A 156 7.39 -14.92 5.37
C VAL A 156 8.90 -15.03 5.10
N VAL A 157 9.39 -16.23 4.80
CA VAL A 157 10.81 -16.47 4.51
C VAL A 157 11.20 -15.80 3.20
N THR A 158 10.39 -15.98 2.18
CA THR A 158 10.59 -15.36 0.87
C THR A 158 10.47 -13.83 0.93
N ILE A 159 9.53 -13.29 1.74
CA ILE A 159 9.40 -11.84 1.97
C ILE A 159 10.68 -11.28 2.62
N HIS A 160 11.21 -11.97 3.63
CA HIS A 160 12.44 -11.55 4.29
C HIS A 160 13.65 -11.58 3.34
N TRP A 161 13.78 -12.66 2.58
CA TRP A 161 14.80 -12.76 1.53
C TRP A 161 14.67 -11.64 0.49
N LEU A 162 13.43 -11.33 0.04
CA LEU A 162 13.19 -10.27 -0.93
C LEU A 162 13.61 -8.88 -0.39
N ALA A 163 13.34 -8.61 0.89
CA ALA A 163 13.76 -7.37 1.52
C ALA A 163 15.30 -7.22 1.49
N GLU A 164 16.02 -8.26 1.91
CA GLU A 164 17.48 -8.28 1.87
C GLU A 164 18.03 -8.17 0.44
N HIS A 165 17.41 -8.86 -0.52
CA HIS A 165 17.78 -8.80 -1.93
C HIS A 165 17.63 -7.37 -2.49
N LEU A 166 16.52 -6.68 -2.19
CA LEU A 166 16.28 -5.33 -2.69
C LEU A 166 17.21 -4.29 -2.03
N LYS A 167 17.53 -4.45 -0.75
CA LYS A 167 18.50 -3.57 -0.06
C LYS A 167 19.89 -3.66 -0.68
N ASN A 168 20.31 -4.85 -1.07
CA ASN A 168 21.64 -5.13 -1.60
C ASN A 168 21.71 -5.14 -3.13
N ARG A 169 20.60 -4.80 -3.82
CA ARG A 169 20.50 -4.91 -5.27
C ARG A 169 21.48 -4.00 -6.02
N TRP A 170 21.64 -2.78 -5.53
CA TRP A 170 22.53 -1.77 -6.11
C TRP A 170 23.61 -1.33 -5.11
N PRO A 171 24.77 -0.87 -5.58
CA PRO A 171 25.69 -0.16 -4.74
C PRO A 171 25.04 1.07 -4.10
N SER A 172 25.57 1.50 -2.95
CA SER A 172 25.05 2.68 -2.24
C SER A 172 24.97 3.91 -3.15
N GLY A 173 23.82 4.57 -3.16
CA GLY A 173 23.57 5.77 -3.96
C GLY A 173 23.32 5.51 -5.44
N GLN A 174 23.16 4.27 -5.87
CA GLN A 174 22.81 3.91 -7.26
C GLN A 174 21.43 3.25 -7.34
N GLY A 175 20.87 3.29 -8.56
CA GLY A 175 19.56 2.74 -8.87
C GLY A 175 18.45 3.40 -8.07
N ALA A 176 17.19 3.18 -8.44
CA ALA A 176 16.04 3.66 -7.69
C ALA A 176 14.99 2.57 -7.50
N LEU A 177 14.32 2.56 -6.36
CA LEU A 177 13.24 1.63 -6.05
C LEU A 177 11.96 2.40 -5.73
N LEU A 178 10.87 2.05 -6.42
CA LEU A 178 9.51 2.48 -6.12
C LEU A 178 8.70 1.26 -5.65
N LEU A 179 8.20 1.30 -4.43
CA LEU A 179 7.55 0.16 -3.81
C LEU A 179 6.13 0.51 -3.35
N VAL A 180 5.14 -0.19 -3.89
CA VAL A 180 3.75 -0.15 -3.41
C VAL A 180 3.47 -1.46 -2.69
N THR A 181 3.16 -1.42 -1.40
CA THR A 181 2.71 -2.58 -0.64
C THR A 181 1.93 -2.18 0.61
N HIS A 182 1.17 -3.11 1.15
CA HIS A 182 0.50 -2.98 2.45
C HIS A 182 1.30 -3.61 3.60
N ASP A 183 2.40 -4.25 3.31
CA ASP A 183 3.30 -4.83 4.32
C ASP A 183 4.17 -3.74 4.95
N ARG A 184 3.83 -3.39 6.20
CA ARG A 184 4.47 -2.30 6.94
C ARG A 184 5.90 -2.62 7.31
N TRP A 185 6.18 -3.88 7.67
CA TRP A 185 7.53 -4.32 8.00
C TRP A 185 8.44 -4.23 6.77
N PHE A 186 7.94 -4.68 5.64
CA PHE A 186 8.67 -4.65 4.37
C PHE A 186 9.00 -3.21 3.92
N LEU A 187 8.03 -2.27 4.07
CA LEU A 187 8.26 -0.85 3.80
C LEU A 187 9.32 -0.26 4.73
N ASP A 188 9.27 -0.58 6.02
CA ASP A 188 10.21 -0.05 7.01
C ASP A 188 11.63 -0.58 6.79
N GLU A 189 11.74 -1.82 6.31
CA GLU A 189 13.01 -2.49 6.09
C GLU A 189 13.71 -2.03 4.80
N VAL A 190 12.92 -1.73 3.74
CA VAL A 190 13.46 -1.50 2.38
C VAL A 190 13.48 -0.02 1.99
N CYS A 191 12.55 0.79 2.49
CA CYS A 191 12.36 2.17 2.05
C CYS A 191 13.00 3.18 3.00
N GLU A 192 13.64 4.20 2.43
CA GLU A 192 14.25 5.32 3.14
C GLU A 192 13.38 6.57 3.12
N SER A 193 12.39 6.61 2.25
CA SER A 193 11.41 7.70 2.14
C SER A 193 10.04 7.16 1.78
N MET A 194 9.01 7.91 2.11
CA MET A 194 7.61 7.53 1.86
C MET A 194 6.89 8.62 1.08
N TRP A 195 6.09 8.22 0.10
CA TRP A 195 5.15 9.09 -0.60
C TRP A 195 3.72 8.71 -0.24
N GLU A 196 3.00 9.63 0.40
CA GLU A 196 1.57 9.46 0.65
C GLU A 196 0.77 10.02 -0.52
N VAL A 197 0.04 9.15 -1.20
CA VAL A 197 -0.88 9.52 -2.29
C VAL A 197 -2.27 9.68 -1.71
N HIS A 198 -2.84 10.88 -1.77
CA HIS A 198 -4.18 11.19 -1.28
C HIS A 198 -4.77 12.41 -1.98
N ASP A 199 -6.07 12.45 -2.17
CA ASP A 199 -6.83 13.61 -2.67
C ASP A 199 -6.21 14.27 -3.93
N GLY A 200 -5.56 13.49 -4.77
CA GLY A 200 -4.94 13.96 -6.02
C GLY A 200 -3.56 14.61 -5.86
N VAL A 201 -2.96 14.53 -4.69
CA VAL A 201 -1.63 15.05 -4.39
C VAL A 201 -0.70 13.95 -3.89
N ILE A 202 0.59 14.22 -3.90
CA ILE A 202 1.63 13.34 -3.35
C ILE A 202 2.41 14.12 -2.31
N ASP A 203 2.36 13.69 -1.06
CA ASP A 203 3.13 14.27 0.03
C ASP A 203 4.36 13.39 0.33
N PRO A 204 5.59 13.89 0.16
CA PRO A 204 6.81 13.16 0.52
C PRO A 204 7.09 13.26 2.03
N PHE A 205 7.60 12.16 2.58
CA PHE A 205 8.04 12.03 3.98
C PHE A 205 9.42 11.37 4.01
N GLU A 206 10.27 11.85 4.89
CA GLU A 206 11.59 11.26 5.12
C GLU A 206 11.51 10.10 6.12
N GLY A 207 12.33 9.07 5.89
CA GLY A 207 12.39 7.88 6.73
C GLY A 207 11.45 6.77 6.29
N GLY A 208 11.56 5.60 6.95
CA GLY A 208 10.73 4.42 6.70
C GLY A 208 9.27 4.61 7.15
N TYR A 209 8.50 3.52 7.08
CA TYR A 209 7.06 3.55 7.40
C TYR A 209 6.77 3.99 8.84
N SER A 210 7.58 3.57 9.81
CA SER A 210 7.43 3.98 11.21
C SER A 210 7.61 5.48 11.41
N ALA A 211 8.61 6.07 10.75
CA ALA A 211 8.85 7.53 10.78
C ALA A 211 7.71 8.30 10.11
N TYR A 212 7.23 7.81 8.95
CA TYR A 212 6.06 8.35 8.26
C TYR A 212 4.83 8.38 9.16
N MET A 213 4.53 7.30 9.88
CA MET A 213 3.36 7.24 10.78
C MET A 213 3.42 8.29 11.87
N LEU A 214 4.59 8.52 12.47
CA LEU A 214 4.77 9.57 13.47
C LEU A 214 4.57 10.98 12.89
N GLN A 215 5.17 11.26 11.73
CA GLN A 215 5.05 12.53 11.03
C GLN A 215 3.60 12.80 10.60
N ARG A 216 2.90 11.76 10.12
CA ARG A 216 1.49 11.85 9.73
C ARG A 216 0.60 12.22 10.91
N VAL A 217 0.75 11.54 12.06
CA VAL A 217 -0.02 11.83 13.28
C VAL A 217 0.22 13.30 13.73
N GLU A 218 1.46 13.76 13.70
CA GLU A 218 1.77 15.13 14.09
C GLU A 218 1.21 16.15 13.07
N ARG A 219 1.28 15.87 11.77
CA ARG A 219 0.66 16.68 10.72
C ARG A 219 -0.85 16.80 10.92
N ASP A 220 -1.53 15.69 11.17
CA ASP A 220 -2.98 15.67 11.40
C ASP A 220 -3.35 16.46 12.67
N ARG A 221 -2.58 16.31 13.75
CA ARG A 221 -2.74 17.10 14.97
C ARG A 221 -2.58 18.59 14.72
N GLN A 222 -1.56 18.99 13.99
CA GLN A 222 -1.32 20.40 13.65
C GLN A 222 -2.44 20.96 12.75
N ALA A 223 -2.96 20.15 11.81
CA ALA A 223 -4.10 20.53 10.98
C ALA A 223 -5.36 20.75 11.83
N ASP A 224 -5.65 19.87 12.79
CA ASP A 224 -6.78 20.03 13.71
C ASP A 224 -6.66 21.28 14.61
N VAL A 225 -5.46 21.57 15.08
CA VAL A 225 -5.19 22.79 15.85
C VAL A 225 -5.39 24.04 14.99
N ARG A 226 -4.88 24.06 13.75
CA ARG A 226 -5.08 25.17 12.81
C ARG A 226 -6.56 25.37 12.50
N GLU A 227 -7.27 24.28 12.21
CA GLU A 227 -8.71 24.34 11.92
C GLU A 227 -9.52 24.83 13.14
N THR A 228 -9.19 24.39 14.35
CA THR A 228 -9.82 24.87 15.58
C THR A 228 -9.59 26.38 15.77
N LYS A 229 -8.36 26.83 15.53
CA LYS A 229 -8.04 28.31 15.58
C LYS A 229 -8.82 29.06 14.51
N ARG A 230 -8.89 28.55 13.28
CA ARG A 230 -9.65 29.16 12.18
C ARG A 230 -11.14 29.24 12.52
N ARG A 231 -11.75 28.13 13.00
CA ARG A 231 -13.18 28.15 13.42
C ARG A 231 -13.46 29.10 14.55
N ASN A 232 -12.57 29.22 15.51
CA ASN A 232 -12.72 30.14 16.62
C ASN A 232 -12.62 31.61 16.14
N LEU A 233 -11.72 31.90 15.18
CA LEU A 233 -11.60 33.21 14.57
C LEU A 233 -12.83 33.52 13.72
N ALA A 234 -13.27 32.61 12.85
CA ALA A 234 -14.48 32.79 12.04
C ALA A 234 -15.72 33.03 12.91
N ARG A 235 -15.84 32.34 14.05
CA ARG A 235 -16.92 32.53 15.02
C ARG A 235 -16.89 33.93 15.66
N LYS A 236 -15.70 34.46 16.00
CA LYS A 236 -15.51 35.82 16.51
C LYS A 236 -15.87 36.87 15.45
N GLU A 237 -15.43 36.67 14.22
CA GLU A 237 -15.72 37.56 13.10
C GLU A 237 -17.21 37.56 12.75
N LEU A 238 -17.87 36.41 12.76
CA LEU A 238 -19.31 36.31 12.56
C LEU A 238 -20.07 37.06 13.65
N ALA A 239 -19.69 36.84 14.91
CA ALA A 239 -20.30 37.58 16.04
C ALA A 239 -20.06 39.09 15.96
N TRP A 240 -18.93 39.53 15.42
CA TRP A 240 -18.65 40.93 15.16
C TRP A 240 -19.49 41.46 13.98
N LEU A 241 -19.67 40.74 12.92
CA LEU A 241 -20.52 41.11 11.78
C LEU A 241 -22.01 41.22 12.15
N THR A 242 -22.49 40.28 13.02
CA THR A 242 -23.90 40.26 13.46
C THR A 242 -24.22 41.32 14.50
N ARG A 243 -23.23 41.76 15.30
CA ARG A 243 -23.44 42.90 16.22
C ARG A 243 -23.64 44.16 15.41
N GLY A 244 -24.75 44.86 15.62
CA GLY A 244 -25.04 46.16 15.00
C GLY A 244 -23.89 47.16 15.24
N ALA A 245 -23.60 48.02 14.27
CA ALA A 245 -22.66 49.12 14.46
C ALA A 245 -23.11 50.00 15.62
N ARG A 246 -22.25 50.22 16.63
CA ARG A 246 -22.50 51.24 17.61
C ARG A 246 -22.60 52.59 16.89
N ALA A 247 -23.51 53.48 17.30
CA ALA A 247 -24.00 54.66 16.60
C ALA A 247 -22.94 55.67 16.07
N ARG A 248 -21.63 55.39 16.22
CA ARG A 248 -20.52 56.25 15.78
C ARG A 248 -19.35 55.56 15.08
N SER A 249 -19.43 54.27 14.72
CA SER A 249 -18.35 53.60 13.99
C SER A 249 -18.88 52.88 12.77
N THR A 250 -18.52 53.35 11.59
CA THR A 250 -18.74 52.65 10.32
C THR A 250 -17.80 51.44 10.27
N LYS A 251 -18.34 50.22 10.06
CA LYS A 251 -17.50 49.05 9.86
C LYS A 251 -16.63 49.26 8.62
N GLN A 252 -15.31 49.14 8.78
CA GLN A 252 -14.39 49.30 7.66
C GLN A 252 -14.67 48.26 6.59
N LYS A 253 -14.91 48.70 5.33
CA LYS A 253 -15.25 47.80 4.20
C LYS A 253 -14.23 46.70 3.98
N PHE A 254 -12.95 47.02 4.20
CA PHE A 254 -11.85 46.04 4.08
C PHE A 254 -11.97 44.94 5.13
N HIS A 255 -12.24 45.25 6.39
CA HIS A 255 -12.38 44.24 7.45
C HIS A 255 -13.63 43.37 7.26
N VAL A 256 -14.72 43.96 6.75
CA VAL A 256 -15.93 43.17 6.39
C VAL A 256 -15.66 42.21 5.25
N LYS A 257 -14.84 42.59 4.24
CA LYS A 257 -14.44 41.72 3.14
C LYS A 257 -13.58 40.58 3.65
N ALA A 258 -12.53 40.87 4.42
CA ALA A 258 -11.64 39.84 5.01
C ALA A 258 -12.39 38.84 5.93
N ALA A 259 -13.34 39.35 6.75
CA ALA A 259 -14.17 38.51 7.60
C ALA A 259 -15.09 37.58 6.79
N ARG A 260 -15.66 38.08 5.68
CA ARG A 260 -16.48 37.25 4.78
C ARG A 260 -15.65 36.17 4.06
N GLU A 261 -14.46 36.52 3.58
CA GLU A 261 -13.54 35.58 2.96
C GLU A 261 -13.13 34.48 3.94
N LEU A 262 -12.79 34.84 5.19
CA LEU A 262 -12.46 33.85 6.24
C LEU A 262 -13.62 32.92 6.58
N ILE A 263 -14.86 33.42 6.57
CA ILE A 263 -16.07 32.63 6.85
C ILE A 263 -16.42 31.74 5.64
N ALA A 264 -16.19 32.22 4.42
CA ALA A 264 -16.43 31.49 3.18
C ALA A 264 -15.39 30.37 2.92
N ASP A 265 -14.18 30.54 3.46
CA ASP A 265 -13.11 29.56 3.37
C ASP A 265 -13.41 28.34 4.31
N VAL A 266 -14.33 27.50 3.87
CA VAL A 266 -14.67 26.25 4.57
C VAL A 266 -13.89 25.13 3.89
N PRO A 267 -12.99 24.44 4.61
CA PRO A 267 -12.33 23.26 4.05
C PRO A 267 -13.37 22.25 3.59
N PRO A 268 -13.09 21.49 2.53
CA PRO A 268 -13.99 20.44 2.06
C PRO A 268 -14.33 19.51 3.23
N VAL A 269 -15.62 19.22 3.38
CA VAL A 269 -16.11 18.37 4.48
C VAL A 269 -15.49 17.00 4.31
N ARG A 270 -14.65 16.59 5.26
CA ARG A 270 -14.21 15.19 5.37
C ARG A 270 -15.45 14.32 5.28
N ASN A 271 -15.40 13.33 4.41
CA ASN A 271 -16.55 12.53 3.98
C ASN A 271 -17.42 12.09 5.18
N THR A 272 -18.47 12.83 5.47
CA THR A 272 -19.36 12.59 6.62
C THR A 272 -20.11 11.27 6.51
N LEU A 273 -20.14 10.67 5.31
CA LEU A 273 -20.69 9.34 5.07
C LEU A 273 -19.80 8.25 5.67
N GLU A 274 -18.48 8.32 5.51
CA GLU A 274 -17.55 7.39 6.16
C GLU A 274 -17.57 7.54 7.69
N LEU A 275 -17.59 8.78 8.20
CA LEU A 275 -17.71 9.05 9.63
C LEU A 275 -19.08 8.61 10.19
N LYS A 276 -20.16 8.75 9.44
CA LYS A 276 -21.47 8.21 9.82
C LYS A 276 -21.51 6.70 9.75
N GLN A 277 -20.92 6.08 8.75
CA GLN A 277 -20.81 4.62 8.64
C GLN A 277 -19.94 4.05 9.78
N MET A 278 -18.84 4.70 10.14
CA MET A 278 -18.05 4.33 11.32
C MET A 278 -18.79 4.60 12.64
N ALA A 279 -19.58 5.66 12.74
CA ALA A 279 -20.34 6.00 13.94
C ALA A 279 -21.61 5.15 14.10
N THR A 280 -22.24 4.72 12.99
CA THR A 280 -23.38 3.80 13.01
C THR A 280 -22.95 2.34 13.12
N SER A 281 -21.69 2.00 12.82
CA SER A 281 -21.10 0.70 13.13
C SER A 281 -20.64 0.59 14.59
N ARG A 282 -21.37 1.16 15.55
CA ARG A 282 -21.39 0.61 16.91
C ARG A 282 -22.05 -0.75 16.80
N LEU A 283 -21.23 -1.72 16.38
CA LEU A 283 -21.57 -3.12 16.42
C LEU A 283 -22.05 -3.44 17.82
N GLY A 284 -23.29 -3.87 17.94
CA GLY A 284 -23.82 -4.36 19.20
C GLY A 284 -22.92 -5.48 19.75
N LYS A 285 -23.19 -5.95 20.96
CA LYS A 285 -22.41 -7.01 21.61
C LYS A 285 -22.33 -8.33 20.81
N GLN A 286 -23.15 -8.51 19.78
CA GLN A 286 -23.17 -9.63 18.83
C GLN A 286 -23.07 -9.06 17.41
N VAL A 287 -21.95 -9.35 16.74
CA VAL A 287 -21.66 -8.86 15.37
C VAL A 287 -22.06 -9.89 14.34
N VAL A 288 -21.81 -11.15 14.62
CA VAL A 288 -22.19 -12.31 13.81
C VAL A 288 -22.45 -13.48 14.74
N ASP A 289 -23.62 -14.10 14.63
CA ASP A 289 -23.93 -15.40 15.23
C ASP A 289 -23.91 -16.44 14.11
N LEU A 290 -22.96 -17.37 14.17
CA LEU A 290 -22.92 -18.54 13.31
C LEU A 290 -23.56 -19.70 14.07
N ILE A 291 -24.80 -20.04 13.70
CA ILE A 291 -25.53 -21.16 14.31
C ILE A 291 -25.56 -22.29 13.28
N ASP A 292 -25.03 -23.46 13.64
CA ASP A 292 -25.03 -24.68 12.82
C ASP A 292 -24.53 -24.50 11.38
N VAL A 293 -23.45 -23.71 11.20
CA VAL A 293 -22.82 -23.51 9.90
C VAL A 293 -21.84 -24.64 9.64
N THR A 294 -22.10 -25.43 8.60
CA THR A 294 -21.19 -26.46 8.09
C THR A 294 -20.72 -26.01 6.70
N GLN A 295 -19.41 -25.91 6.49
CA GLN A 295 -18.85 -25.70 5.17
C GLN A 295 -18.13 -26.95 4.72
N ILE A 296 -18.58 -27.51 3.60
CA ILE A 296 -17.96 -28.69 2.98
C ILE A 296 -17.12 -28.19 1.82
N PHE A 297 -15.82 -28.51 1.86
CA PHE A 297 -14.93 -28.32 0.71
C PHE A 297 -14.89 -29.63 -0.06
N GLU A 298 -15.47 -29.65 -1.26
CA GLU A 298 -15.27 -30.75 -2.20
C GLU A 298 -13.90 -30.57 -2.83
N HIS A 299 -12.97 -31.47 -2.52
CA HIS A 299 -11.73 -31.58 -3.27
C HIS A 299 -12.07 -32.06 -4.67
N ALA A 300 -11.70 -31.30 -5.69
CA ALA A 300 -11.75 -31.78 -7.07
C ALA A 300 -10.94 -33.09 -7.13
N GLN A 301 -11.61 -34.18 -7.52
CA GLN A 301 -10.95 -35.46 -7.73
C GLN A 301 -9.91 -35.32 -8.83
N GLY A 302 -8.64 -35.32 -8.46
CA GLY A 302 -7.55 -35.22 -9.43
C GLY A 302 -6.18 -34.90 -8.85
N GLU A 303 -5.83 -35.40 -7.67
CA GLU A 303 -4.42 -35.54 -7.30
C GLU A 303 -4.32 -36.59 -6.19
N ALA A 304 -3.99 -37.81 -6.61
CA ALA A 304 -3.47 -38.83 -5.73
C ALA A 304 -1.99 -38.51 -5.53
N ASP A 305 -1.61 -38.39 -4.34
CA ASP A 305 -0.39 -38.77 -3.63
C ASP A 305 -0.20 -37.84 -2.43
N ILE A 306 -1.13 -37.93 -1.47
CA ILE A 306 -0.82 -37.51 -0.11
C ILE A 306 -0.05 -38.66 0.51
N ASP A 307 1.17 -38.37 0.93
CA ASP A 307 2.02 -39.27 1.71
C ASP A 307 1.18 -39.88 2.85
N PRO A 308 1.09 -41.21 2.97
CA PRO A 308 0.26 -41.88 3.97
C PRO A 308 0.58 -41.44 5.41
N ASP A 309 1.78 -40.95 5.69
CA ASP A 309 2.18 -40.44 7.00
C ASP A 309 1.53 -39.10 7.34
N VAL A 310 1.17 -38.28 6.34
CA VAL A 310 0.45 -36.98 6.53
C VAL A 310 -1.03 -37.24 6.79
N ALA A 311 -1.64 -38.22 6.13
CA ALA A 311 -3.04 -38.57 6.34
C ALA A 311 -3.29 -39.16 7.77
N GLU A 312 -2.30 -39.85 8.35
CA GLU A 312 -2.38 -40.36 9.72
C GLU A 312 -2.21 -39.25 10.77
N MET A 313 -1.54 -38.12 10.43
CA MET A 313 -1.37 -36.97 11.29
C MET A 313 -2.66 -36.14 11.38
N GLU A 314 -3.42 -36.01 10.31
CA GLU A 314 -4.71 -35.29 10.33
C GLU A 314 -5.77 -36.00 11.19
N HIS A 315 -5.71 -37.33 11.30
CA HIS A 315 -6.60 -38.10 12.18
C HIS A 315 -6.22 -38.05 13.68
N ARG A 316 -5.04 -37.58 14.03
CA ARG A 316 -4.58 -37.45 15.43
C ARG A 316 -4.76 -36.07 16.05
N LEU A 317 -5.09 -35.06 15.26
CA LEU A 317 -5.46 -33.76 15.80
C LEU A 317 -6.91 -33.83 16.27
N PRO A 318 -7.19 -33.59 17.56
CA PRO A 318 -8.58 -33.49 18.01
C PRO A 318 -9.25 -32.41 17.20
N ALA A 319 -10.40 -32.74 16.62
CA ALA A 319 -11.23 -31.79 15.88
C ALA A 319 -11.42 -30.53 16.75
N TRP A 320 -10.69 -29.49 16.42
CA TRP A 320 -10.95 -28.16 16.94
C TRP A 320 -12.22 -27.69 16.27
N THR A 321 -13.34 -28.17 16.80
CA THR A 321 -14.64 -27.58 16.57
C THR A 321 -14.55 -26.15 17.08
N TRP A 322 -14.55 -25.21 16.17
CA TRP A 322 -14.74 -23.79 16.44
C TRP A 322 -16.18 -23.49 16.90
N CYS A 323 -16.84 -24.47 17.44
CA CYS A 323 -18.13 -24.35 18.09
C CYS A 323 -17.95 -24.63 19.57
N ARG A 324 -17.82 -23.59 20.40
CA ARG A 324 -18.13 -23.75 21.82
C ARG A 324 -19.65 -23.86 21.92
N PRO A 325 -20.18 -24.96 22.47
CA PRO A 325 -21.57 -24.98 22.83
C PRO A 325 -21.82 -23.93 23.91
N CYS A 326 -22.93 -23.22 23.82
CA CYS A 326 -23.44 -22.30 24.82
C CYS A 326 -23.40 -22.95 26.20
N MET A 327 -22.48 -22.51 27.05
CA MET A 327 -22.59 -22.83 28.47
C MET A 327 -23.69 -21.95 29.05
N PRO A 328 -24.63 -22.54 29.86
CA PRO A 328 -25.65 -21.78 30.53
C PRO A 328 -24.99 -20.80 31.49
N SER A 329 -25.51 -19.59 31.52
CA SER A 329 -25.10 -18.47 32.35
C SER A 329 -25.06 -18.86 33.83
N ARG A 330 -23.90 -19.19 34.37
CA ARG A 330 -23.70 -19.08 35.85
C ARG A 330 -23.35 -17.61 36.10
N ARG A 331 -24.31 -16.92 36.75
CA ARG A 331 -24.08 -15.64 37.39
C ARG A 331 -22.95 -15.83 38.42
N ARG A 332 -21.77 -15.30 38.09
CA ARG A 332 -20.75 -15.01 39.11
C ARG A 332 -20.97 -13.58 39.56
N THR A 333 -21.51 -13.43 40.76
CA THR A 333 -21.43 -12.22 41.55
C THR A 333 -19.97 -11.83 41.73
N VAL A 334 -19.61 -10.67 41.25
CA VAL A 334 -18.31 -10.05 41.48
C VAL A 334 -18.38 -9.35 42.83
N PRO A 335 -17.51 -9.64 43.81
CA PRO A 335 -17.46 -8.85 45.03
C PRO A 335 -16.80 -7.50 44.72
N SER A 336 -17.53 -6.46 45.04
CA SER A 336 -17.04 -5.09 45.16
C SER A 336 -16.06 -4.99 46.32
N ARG A 337 -14.78 -4.79 46.07
CA ARG A 337 -13.87 -4.07 46.97
C ARG A 337 -12.48 -4.00 46.36
N TRP A 338 -12.10 -2.83 45.92
CA TRP A 338 -10.70 -2.43 45.81
C TRP A 338 -10.39 -1.51 47.00
N PRO A 339 -9.32 -1.71 47.74
CA PRO A 339 -8.87 -0.72 48.75
C PRO A 339 -8.09 0.39 48.01
N SER A 340 -8.51 1.60 48.31
CA SER A 340 -7.73 2.80 48.14
C SER A 340 -6.53 2.77 49.10
N THR A 341 -5.30 2.83 48.62
CA THR A 341 -4.22 3.53 49.34
C THR A 341 -2.94 3.64 48.45
N ILE A 342 -2.46 4.87 48.37
CA ILE A 342 -1.19 5.49 48.02
C ILE A 342 -0.90 5.65 46.53
#